data_3d58c660a23605e4c91d0dfe95c0e149
#
_entry.id   3d58c660a23605e4c91d0dfe95c0e149
#
_cell.length_a   1.000
_cell.length_b   1.000
_cell.length_c   1.000
_cell.angle_alpha   90.00
_cell.angle_beta   90.00
_cell.angle_gamma   90.00
#
_symmetry.space_group_name_H-M   'P 1'
#
loop_
_entity.id
_entity.type
_entity.pdbx_description
1 polymer ?
#
loop_
_entity_poly.entity_id
_entity_poly.type
_entity_poly.pdbx_seq_one_letter_code
_entity_poly.pdbx_strand_id
1 'polypeptide(L)'
;MKIDFGCGKKKKDGFIGVDILKLEGVDIVHDLNITPYPFENNIADEIWMDNVLEHINNPLKVIEELHRIGKNNCIIYIAVPYFRSHYATIDPTHVNFFGVNYFNYFDPDHFFCTGYEYSKARFKTINMEFDKEWVGNESFTHRLLRKFADKYPQRYESRISHILPLNSLRFTLEVIK
;
A
#
# COMPACT_ATOMS: atom_id res chain seq x y z
N MET A 1 -17.85 7.00 -3.17
CA MET A 1 -17.20 6.42 -4.37
C MET A 1 -16.11 5.46 -3.93
N LYS A 2 -15.90 4.33 -4.63
CA LYS A 2 -14.82 3.38 -4.37
C LYS A 2 -13.93 3.30 -5.60
N ILE A 3 -12.61 3.30 -5.41
CA ILE A 3 -11.63 3.38 -6.51
C ILE A 3 -10.58 2.26 -6.34
N ASP A 4 -10.30 1.55 -7.43
CA ASP A 4 -9.31 0.48 -7.51
C ASP A 4 -8.19 0.92 -8.48
N PHE A 5 -7.06 1.36 -7.94
CA PHE A 5 -5.91 1.82 -8.70
C PHE A 5 -4.99 0.65 -9.05
N GLY A 6 -4.57 0.60 -10.33
CA GLY A 6 -3.81 -0.51 -10.88
C GLY A 6 -4.64 -1.79 -10.94
N CYS A 7 -5.93 -1.67 -11.25
CA CYS A 7 -6.89 -2.78 -11.15
C CYS A 7 -6.61 -3.93 -12.14
N GLY A 8 -5.82 -3.70 -13.18
CA GLY A 8 -5.56 -4.70 -14.21
C GLY A 8 -6.86 -5.28 -14.80
N LYS A 9 -6.86 -6.60 -15.01
CA LYS A 9 -8.04 -7.35 -15.49
C LYS A 9 -8.97 -7.81 -14.37
N LYS A 10 -8.63 -7.55 -13.11
CA LYS A 10 -9.33 -8.09 -11.93
C LYS A 10 -9.85 -6.97 -11.02
N LYS A 11 -10.48 -5.97 -11.65
CA LYS A 11 -11.14 -4.89 -10.92
C LYS A 11 -12.07 -5.44 -9.84
N LYS A 12 -12.06 -4.84 -8.66
CA LYS A 12 -12.98 -5.17 -7.56
C LYS A 12 -14.41 -4.78 -7.91
N ASP A 13 -15.36 -5.65 -7.55
CA ASP A 13 -16.78 -5.39 -7.77
C ASP A 13 -17.26 -4.12 -7.04
N GLY A 14 -17.94 -3.26 -7.77
CA GLY A 14 -18.46 -1.99 -7.23
C GLY A 14 -17.44 -0.87 -7.12
N PHE A 15 -16.21 -1.05 -7.66
CA PHE A 15 -15.18 -0.02 -7.73
C PHE A 15 -15.07 0.58 -9.13
N ILE A 16 -14.59 1.82 -9.20
CA ILE A 16 -14.09 2.41 -10.44
C ILE A 16 -12.66 1.95 -10.61
N GLY A 17 -12.40 1.19 -11.68
CA GLY A 17 -11.07 0.68 -12.01
C GLY A 17 -10.24 1.71 -12.77
N VAL A 18 -9.04 1.97 -12.29
CA VAL A 18 -8.05 2.84 -12.92
C VAL A 18 -6.80 2.04 -13.24
N ASP A 19 -6.31 2.11 -14.46
CA ASP A 19 -5.07 1.45 -14.88
C ASP A 19 -4.39 2.25 -15.99
N ILE A 20 -3.08 2.05 -16.15
CA ILE A 20 -2.32 2.65 -17.26
C ILE A 20 -2.68 2.01 -18.61
N LEU A 21 -3.10 0.75 -18.59
CA LEU A 21 -3.47 -0.02 -19.78
C LEU A 21 -4.98 -0.03 -19.97
N LYS A 22 -5.43 0.06 -21.22
CA LYS A 22 -6.84 -0.12 -21.58
C LYS A 22 -7.17 -1.61 -21.61
N LEU A 23 -7.57 -2.17 -20.49
CA LEU A 23 -7.94 -3.56 -20.32
C LEU A 23 -9.45 -3.71 -20.08
N GLU A 24 -9.96 -4.95 -20.22
CA GLU A 24 -11.33 -5.26 -19.81
C GLU A 24 -11.52 -4.98 -18.33
N GLY A 25 -12.59 -4.26 -17.96
CA GLY A 25 -12.86 -3.86 -16.58
C GLY A 25 -12.23 -2.53 -16.15
N VAL A 26 -11.33 -1.94 -16.92
CA VAL A 26 -10.77 -0.61 -16.65
C VAL A 26 -11.78 0.46 -17.09
N ASP A 27 -12.20 1.30 -16.15
CA ASP A 27 -13.15 2.39 -16.39
C ASP A 27 -12.42 3.68 -16.82
N ILE A 28 -11.25 3.94 -16.23
CA ILE A 28 -10.44 5.13 -16.50
C ILE A 28 -9.00 4.70 -16.82
N VAL A 29 -8.51 5.09 -18.00
CA VAL A 29 -7.09 4.88 -18.35
C VAL A 29 -6.30 6.09 -17.87
N HIS A 30 -5.38 5.87 -16.94
CA HIS A 30 -4.56 6.93 -16.36
C HIS A 30 -3.20 6.41 -15.87
N ASP A 31 -2.12 7.11 -16.17
CA ASP A 31 -0.80 6.84 -15.61
C ASP A 31 -0.68 7.48 -14.22
N LEU A 32 -0.53 6.66 -13.18
CA LEU A 32 -0.44 7.11 -11.79
C LEU A 32 0.84 7.91 -11.48
N ASN A 33 1.81 7.97 -12.39
CA ASN A 33 2.94 8.89 -12.31
C ASN A 33 2.57 10.33 -12.68
N ILE A 34 1.38 10.55 -13.27
CA ILE A 34 0.89 11.86 -13.72
C ILE A 34 -0.15 12.38 -12.70
N THR A 35 0.12 13.52 -12.09
CA THR A 35 -0.82 14.20 -11.19
C THR A 35 -1.26 15.55 -11.78
N PRO A 36 -2.46 16.07 -11.45
CA PRO A 36 -3.46 15.47 -10.55
C PRO A 36 -4.22 14.31 -11.19
N TYR A 37 -4.70 13.37 -10.37
CA TYR A 37 -5.59 12.31 -10.83
C TYR A 37 -6.94 12.86 -11.29
N PRO A 38 -7.65 12.18 -12.23
CA PRO A 38 -8.90 12.66 -12.82
C PRO A 38 -10.11 12.52 -11.88
N PHE A 39 -9.92 12.91 -10.62
CA PHE A 39 -10.91 12.88 -9.56
C PHE A 39 -10.94 14.21 -8.81
N GLU A 40 -12.12 14.61 -8.36
CA GLU A 40 -12.29 15.76 -7.49
C GLU A 40 -11.74 15.49 -6.07
N ASN A 41 -11.53 16.58 -5.31
CA ASN A 41 -11.13 16.47 -3.92
C ASN A 41 -12.26 15.84 -3.08
N ASN A 42 -11.90 15.03 -2.10
CA ASN A 42 -12.84 14.48 -1.10
C ASN A 42 -14.03 13.73 -1.72
N ILE A 43 -13.77 12.86 -2.71
CA ILE A 43 -14.83 12.12 -3.40
C ILE A 43 -14.83 10.63 -3.03
N ALA A 44 -13.67 10.06 -2.67
CA ALA A 44 -13.54 8.64 -2.40
C ALA A 44 -13.88 8.31 -0.94
N ASP A 45 -14.65 7.23 -0.74
CA ASP A 45 -14.95 6.63 0.56
C ASP A 45 -14.03 5.43 0.84
N GLU A 46 -13.55 4.78 -0.23
CA GLU A 46 -12.68 3.60 -0.16
C GLU A 46 -11.74 3.56 -1.37
N ILE A 47 -10.47 3.22 -1.14
CA ILE A 47 -9.45 3.13 -2.19
C ILE A 47 -8.68 1.81 -2.02
N TRP A 48 -8.41 1.13 -3.12
CA TRP A 48 -7.53 -0.02 -3.19
C TRP A 48 -6.35 0.23 -4.11
N MET A 49 -5.18 -0.27 -3.70
CA MET A 49 -3.94 -0.24 -4.47
C MET A 49 -3.13 -1.50 -4.12
N ASP A 50 -3.19 -2.51 -4.99
CA ASP A 50 -2.61 -3.83 -4.75
C ASP A 50 -1.47 -4.10 -5.74
N ASN A 51 -0.24 -4.12 -5.24
CA ASN A 51 1.00 -4.26 -6.02
C ASN A 51 1.11 -3.21 -7.15
N VAL A 52 1.04 -1.96 -6.78
CA VAL A 52 1.12 -0.81 -7.69
C VAL A 52 2.20 0.18 -7.26
N LEU A 53 2.27 0.46 -5.96
CA LEU A 53 3.10 1.55 -5.43
C LEU A 53 4.60 1.30 -5.64
N GLU A 54 5.01 0.03 -5.75
CA GLU A 54 6.38 -0.39 -6.05
C GLU A 54 6.85 0.01 -7.45
N HIS A 55 5.93 0.20 -8.39
CA HIS A 55 6.22 0.60 -9.78
C HIS A 55 6.24 2.12 -10.00
N ILE A 56 5.85 2.91 -9.00
CA ILE A 56 5.67 4.36 -9.13
C ILE A 56 6.99 5.09 -8.92
N ASN A 57 7.34 6.02 -9.83
CA ASN A 57 8.58 6.81 -9.72
C ASN A 57 8.60 7.73 -8.49
N ASN A 58 7.46 8.31 -8.13
CA ASN A 58 7.34 9.18 -6.96
C ASN A 58 6.13 8.79 -6.08
N PRO A 59 6.28 7.80 -5.20
CA PRO A 59 5.20 7.31 -4.36
C PRO A 59 4.67 8.38 -3.38
N LEU A 60 5.48 9.37 -3.02
CA LEU A 60 5.05 10.45 -2.15
C LEU A 60 3.92 11.27 -2.80
N LYS A 61 4.04 11.59 -4.09
CA LYS A 61 2.97 12.29 -4.84
C LYS A 61 1.70 11.47 -4.95
N VAL A 62 1.82 10.16 -5.14
CA VAL A 62 0.66 9.25 -5.14
C VAL A 62 -0.04 9.32 -3.79
N ILE A 63 0.68 9.21 -2.69
CA ILE A 63 0.12 9.28 -1.33
C ILE A 63 -0.59 10.62 -1.10
N GLU A 64 -0.04 11.74 -1.59
CA GLU A 64 -0.68 13.05 -1.55
C GLU A 64 -1.98 13.10 -2.36
N GLU A 65 -2.01 12.46 -3.53
CA GLU A 65 -3.22 12.33 -4.34
C GLU A 65 -4.28 11.44 -3.69
N LEU A 66 -3.89 10.30 -3.11
CA LEU A 66 -4.82 9.46 -2.33
C LEU A 66 -5.44 10.25 -1.18
N HIS A 67 -4.64 11.06 -0.49
CA HIS A 67 -5.14 11.97 0.53
C HIS A 67 -6.08 13.02 -0.07
N ARG A 68 -5.72 13.68 -1.17
CA ARG A 68 -6.53 14.73 -1.80
C ARG A 68 -7.92 14.21 -2.20
N ILE A 69 -7.98 13.05 -2.86
CA ILE A 69 -9.24 12.48 -3.38
C ILE A 69 -10.05 11.76 -2.29
N GLY A 70 -9.40 11.21 -1.25
CA GLY A 70 -10.08 10.58 -0.13
C GLY A 70 -10.86 11.61 0.69
N LYS A 71 -12.08 11.26 1.11
CA LYS A 71 -12.82 12.00 2.13
C LYS A 71 -12.13 11.86 3.49
N ASN A 72 -12.48 12.69 4.45
CA ASN A 72 -12.13 12.39 5.84
C ASN A 72 -12.72 11.02 6.23
N ASN A 73 -11.93 10.18 6.91
CA ASN A 73 -12.23 8.78 7.25
C ASN A 73 -12.33 7.84 6.02
N CYS A 74 -11.88 8.24 4.84
CA CYS A 74 -11.73 7.32 3.71
C CYS A 74 -10.76 6.20 4.08
N ILE A 75 -11.14 4.95 3.81
CA ILE A 75 -10.28 3.79 4.05
C ILE A 75 -9.47 3.46 2.79
N ILE A 76 -8.16 3.31 2.97
CA ILE A 76 -7.25 2.97 1.90
C ILE A 76 -6.56 1.64 2.22
N TYR A 77 -6.67 0.70 1.30
CA TYR A 77 -5.96 -0.57 1.35
C TYR A 77 -4.80 -0.56 0.38
N ILE A 78 -3.59 -0.80 0.88
CA ILE A 78 -2.37 -0.86 0.08
C ILE A 78 -1.67 -2.18 0.36
N ALA A 79 -1.41 -2.96 -0.69
CA ALA A 79 -0.52 -4.11 -0.62
C ALA A 79 0.72 -3.85 -1.46
N VAL A 80 1.89 -4.22 -0.92
CA VAL A 80 3.20 -4.04 -1.56
C VAL A 80 4.14 -5.17 -1.18
N PRO A 81 5.12 -5.53 -2.02
CA PRO A 81 6.17 -6.46 -1.66
C PRO A 81 6.97 -5.95 -0.46
N TYR A 82 7.23 -6.85 0.50
CA TYR A 82 8.14 -6.52 1.60
C TYR A 82 9.59 -6.46 1.11
N PHE A 83 10.34 -5.44 1.50
CA PHE A 83 11.66 -5.12 0.92
C PHE A 83 12.70 -6.25 1.01
N ARG A 84 12.57 -7.19 1.95
CA ARG A 84 13.45 -8.36 2.07
C ARG A 84 12.93 -9.59 1.34
N SER A 85 11.72 -9.53 0.81
CA SER A 85 11.12 -10.60 0.02
C SER A 85 11.79 -10.70 -1.36
N HIS A 86 11.87 -11.92 -1.90
CA HIS A 86 12.26 -12.09 -3.31
C HIS A 86 11.26 -11.41 -4.26
N TYR A 87 10.00 -11.22 -3.86
CA TYR A 87 9.01 -10.49 -4.66
C TYR A 87 9.35 -9.00 -4.83
N ALA A 88 10.13 -8.42 -3.92
CA ALA A 88 10.57 -7.04 -4.07
C ALA A 88 11.56 -6.83 -5.24
N THR A 89 12.24 -7.89 -5.67
CA THR A 89 13.32 -7.82 -6.67
C THR A 89 13.11 -8.69 -7.91
N ILE A 90 12.05 -9.53 -7.93
CA ILE A 90 11.79 -10.43 -9.05
C ILE A 90 11.29 -9.69 -10.30
N ASP A 91 10.58 -8.60 -10.12
CA ASP A 91 10.08 -7.77 -11.21
C ASP A 91 11.06 -6.62 -11.49
N PRO A 92 11.58 -6.49 -12.72
CA PRO A 92 12.57 -5.45 -13.09
C PRO A 92 11.98 -4.03 -13.07
N THR A 93 10.66 -3.87 -12.96
CA THR A 93 9.98 -2.58 -12.90
C THR A 93 9.72 -2.10 -11.45
N HIS A 94 10.09 -2.88 -10.43
CA HIS A 94 10.05 -2.44 -9.06
C HIS A 94 11.17 -1.43 -8.77
N VAL A 95 10.79 -0.21 -8.46
CA VAL A 95 11.71 0.89 -8.16
C VAL A 95 11.64 1.35 -6.70
N ASN A 96 10.65 0.87 -5.93
CA ASN A 96 10.48 1.21 -4.53
C ASN A 96 10.44 -0.02 -3.64
N PHE A 97 10.95 0.16 -2.41
CA PHE A 97 11.03 -0.88 -1.39
C PHE A 97 10.31 -0.45 -0.11
N PHE A 98 9.50 -1.34 0.45
CA PHE A 98 8.61 -1.02 1.56
C PHE A 98 8.94 -1.86 2.80
N GLY A 99 9.08 -1.18 3.94
CA GLY A 99 9.22 -1.76 5.27
C GLY A 99 8.01 -1.48 6.14
N VAL A 100 8.00 -2.05 7.33
CA VAL A 100 6.86 -1.98 8.28
C VAL A 100 6.53 -0.57 8.75
N ASN A 101 7.50 0.35 8.69
CA ASN A 101 7.35 1.73 9.18
C ASN A 101 7.00 2.74 8.07
N TYR A 102 6.80 2.29 6.82
CA TYR A 102 6.69 3.21 5.68
C TYR A 102 5.62 4.29 5.87
N PHE A 103 4.41 3.91 6.32
CA PHE A 103 3.31 4.86 6.50
C PHE A 103 3.35 5.62 7.82
N ASN A 104 4.25 5.30 8.74
CA ASN A 104 4.44 6.05 9.99
C ASN A 104 4.91 7.49 9.75
N TYR A 105 5.46 7.80 8.57
CA TYR A 105 5.82 9.17 8.16
C TYR A 105 4.60 10.04 7.83
N PHE A 106 3.41 9.48 7.78
CA PHE A 106 2.16 10.17 7.50
C PHE A 106 1.18 10.11 8.67
N ASP A 107 1.47 9.32 9.71
CA ASP A 107 0.64 9.17 10.90
C ASP A 107 0.99 10.25 11.92
N PRO A 108 0.05 11.20 12.21
CA PRO A 108 0.33 12.34 13.08
C PRO A 108 0.67 11.93 14.53
N ASP A 109 0.26 10.74 14.96
CA ASP A 109 0.58 10.21 16.29
C ASP A 109 1.99 9.59 16.35
N HIS A 110 2.66 9.47 15.19
CA HIS A 110 3.98 8.87 15.11
C HIS A 110 5.09 9.92 14.99
N PHE A 111 6.16 9.74 15.74
CA PHE A 111 7.32 10.64 15.78
C PHE A 111 7.97 10.89 14.40
N PHE A 112 7.94 9.92 13.46
CA PHE A 112 8.48 10.14 12.12
C PHE A 112 7.68 11.19 11.34
N CYS A 113 6.37 11.24 11.51
CA CYS A 113 5.54 12.25 10.87
C CYS A 113 5.87 13.66 11.37
N THR A 114 5.91 13.82 12.68
CA THR A 114 6.16 15.14 13.33
C THR A 114 7.61 15.59 13.24
N GLY A 115 8.56 14.66 13.11
CA GLY A 115 9.98 14.96 13.06
C GLY A 115 10.52 15.29 11.67
N TYR A 116 9.91 14.76 10.60
CA TYR A 116 10.44 14.92 9.23
C TYR A 116 9.55 15.75 8.30
N GLU A 117 8.24 15.76 8.51
CA GLU A 117 7.26 16.55 7.74
C GLU A 117 7.41 16.51 6.20
N TYR A 118 7.70 15.32 5.63
CA TYR A 118 7.90 15.16 4.19
C TYR A 118 6.66 15.49 3.35
N SER A 119 5.47 15.41 3.93
CA SER A 119 4.20 15.71 3.30
C SER A 119 3.21 16.34 4.29
N LYS A 120 2.20 17.02 3.76
CA LYS A 120 1.05 17.49 4.55
C LYS A 120 -0.09 16.45 4.60
N ALA A 121 -0.02 15.38 3.81
CA ALA A 121 -0.99 14.30 3.86
C ALA A 121 -0.92 13.58 5.21
N ARG A 122 -2.07 13.31 5.81
CA ARG A 122 -2.16 12.64 7.11
C ARG A 122 -3.09 11.42 7.02
N PHE A 123 -2.60 10.34 7.58
CA PHE A 123 -3.32 9.06 7.65
C PHE A 123 -3.11 8.44 9.01
N LYS A 124 -4.14 7.81 9.54
CA LYS A 124 -4.00 6.91 10.67
C LYS A 124 -3.76 5.49 10.14
N THR A 125 -2.70 4.87 10.58
CA THR A 125 -2.48 3.45 10.29
C THR A 125 -3.38 2.60 11.18
N ILE A 126 -4.50 2.07 10.62
CA ILE A 126 -5.46 1.22 11.34
C ILE A 126 -4.90 -0.18 11.51
N ASN A 127 -4.29 -0.73 10.46
CA ASN A 127 -3.69 -2.05 10.48
C ASN A 127 -2.46 -2.11 9.56
N MET A 128 -1.47 -2.88 9.98
CA MET A 128 -0.36 -3.34 9.16
C MET A 128 -0.13 -4.80 9.47
N GLU A 129 -0.15 -5.63 8.45
CA GLU A 129 0.05 -7.07 8.58
C GLU A 129 0.87 -7.62 7.42
N PHE A 130 1.52 -8.75 7.65
CA PHE A 130 2.14 -9.52 6.59
C PHE A 130 1.11 -10.42 5.92
N ASP A 131 1.09 -10.40 4.58
CA ASP A 131 0.16 -11.22 3.81
C ASP A 131 0.44 -12.72 3.97
N LYS A 132 -0.60 -13.51 3.76
CA LYS A 132 -0.48 -14.96 3.65
C LYS A 132 0.26 -15.30 2.35
N GLU A 133 0.99 -16.40 2.35
CA GLU A 133 1.67 -16.85 1.13
C GLU A 133 0.69 -17.03 -0.04
N TRP A 134 1.10 -16.54 -1.20
CA TRP A 134 0.30 -16.61 -2.44
C TRP A 134 0.26 -18.02 -3.04
N VAL A 135 1.22 -18.86 -2.71
CA VAL A 135 1.40 -20.19 -3.34
C VAL A 135 1.36 -21.27 -2.27
N GLY A 136 0.27 -22.06 -2.31
CA GLY A 136 0.12 -23.23 -1.47
C GLY A 136 -0.46 -22.98 -0.07
N ASN A 137 -0.49 -24.05 0.74
CA ASN A 137 -0.92 -23.94 2.13
C ASN A 137 0.23 -23.42 2.99
N GLU A 138 0.01 -22.32 3.70
CA GLU A 138 0.96 -21.78 4.67
C GLU A 138 1.32 -22.86 5.69
N SER A 139 2.62 -23.17 5.82
CA SER A 139 3.08 -24.14 6.81
C SER A 139 2.81 -23.65 8.24
N PHE A 140 2.71 -24.57 9.19
CA PHE A 140 2.47 -24.21 10.59
C PHE A 140 3.54 -23.28 11.14
N THR A 141 4.80 -23.53 10.83
CA THR A 141 5.93 -22.71 11.26
C THR A 141 5.89 -21.30 10.65
N HIS A 142 5.54 -21.20 9.36
CA HIS A 142 5.41 -19.92 8.67
C HIS A 142 4.24 -19.09 9.22
N ARG A 143 3.13 -19.74 9.53
CA ARG A 143 1.99 -19.08 10.19
C ARG A 143 2.34 -18.53 11.59
N LEU A 144 3.15 -19.26 12.36
CA LEU A 144 3.63 -18.77 13.67
C LEU A 144 4.57 -17.56 13.50
N LEU A 145 5.48 -17.63 12.53
CA LEU A 145 6.38 -16.52 12.20
C LEU A 145 5.59 -15.28 11.80
N ARG A 146 4.60 -15.42 10.92
CA ARG A 146 3.75 -14.30 10.48
C ARG A 146 2.97 -13.69 11.65
N LYS A 147 2.32 -14.50 12.49
CA LYS A 147 1.66 -14.01 13.71
C LYS A 147 2.60 -13.27 14.65
N PHE A 148 3.84 -13.73 14.76
CA PHE A 148 4.85 -13.01 15.54
C PHE A 148 5.22 -11.67 14.86
N ALA A 149 5.41 -11.67 13.54
CA ALA A 149 5.73 -10.49 12.77
C ALA A 149 4.61 -9.45 12.82
N ASP A 150 3.34 -9.86 12.68
CA ASP A 150 2.17 -8.99 12.80
C ASP A 150 2.10 -8.34 14.21
N LYS A 151 2.39 -9.13 15.25
CA LYS A 151 2.36 -8.62 16.64
C LYS A 151 3.55 -7.74 17.00
N TYR A 152 4.73 -8.03 16.45
CA TYR A 152 5.99 -7.34 16.76
C TYR A 152 6.77 -6.98 15.50
N PRO A 153 6.20 -6.15 14.60
CA PRO A 153 6.74 -5.94 13.25
C PRO A 153 8.16 -5.39 13.25
N GLN A 154 8.47 -4.43 14.10
CA GLN A 154 9.82 -3.85 14.17
C GLN A 154 10.86 -4.84 14.71
N ARG A 155 10.48 -5.71 15.66
CA ARG A 155 11.39 -6.76 16.14
C ARG A 155 11.64 -7.82 15.09
N TYR A 156 10.60 -8.20 14.36
CA TYR A 156 10.72 -9.10 13.22
C TYR A 156 11.62 -8.48 12.15
N GLU A 157 11.34 -7.26 11.70
CA GLU A 157 12.10 -6.57 10.66
C GLU A 157 13.58 -6.42 11.02
N SER A 158 13.91 -6.04 12.27
CA SER A 158 15.27 -5.78 12.69
C SER A 158 16.10 -7.03 13.02
N ARG A 159 15.47 -8.16 13.42
CA ARG A 159 16.19 -9.30 13.97
C ARG A 159 16.01 -10.61 13.24
N ILE A 160 14.90 -10.82 12.53
CA ILE A 160 14.52 -12.14 11.97
C ILE A 160 14.41 -12.09 10.45
N SER A 161 13.88 -11.02 9.90
CA SER A 161 13.49 -10.95 8.49
C SER A 161 14.63 -11.14 7.49
N HIS A 162 15.89 -10.96 7.92
CA HIS A 162 17.07 -11.20 7.08
C HIS A 162 17.40 -12.68 6.89
N ILE A 163 16.85 -13.57 7.75
CA ILE A 163 17.02 -15.03 7.65
C ILE A 163 15.73 -15.67 7.13
N LEU A 164 14.58 -15.20 7.61
CA LEU A 164 13.26 -15.75 7.30
C LEU A 164 12.33 -14.62 6.82
N PRO A 165 12.50 -14.12 5.58
CA PRO A 165 11.67 -13.04 5.05
C PRO A 165 10.24 -13.52 4.78
N LEU A 166 9.26 -12.67 5.14
CA LEU A 166 7.87 -12.78 4.71
C LEU A 166 7.67 -12.02 3.39
N ASN A 167 6.57 -12.29 2.69
CA ASN A 167 6.46 -11.92 1.27
C ASN A 167 5.98 -10.49 1.03
N SER A 168 4.84 -10.11 1.57
CA SER A 168 4.19 -8.83 1.26
C SER A 168 3.62 -8.20 2.52
N LEU A 169 3.49 -6.88 2.48
CA LEU A 169 2.86 -6.06 3.51
C LEU A 169 1.50 -5.59 3.02
N ARG A 170 0.53 -5.59 3.92
CA ARG A 170 -0.78 -4.96 3.74
C ARG A 170 -0.96 -3.86 4.77
N PHE A 171 -1.31 -2.68 4.30
CA PHE A 171 -1.63 -1.54 5.13
C PHE A 171 -3.11 -1.19 4.95
N THR A 172 -3.78 -0.89 6.06
CA THR A 172 -5.09 -0.25 6.08
C THR A 172 -4.92 1.11 6.72
N LEU A 173 -5.17 2.14 5.95
CA LEU A 173 -5.00 3.53 6.35
C LEU A 173 -6.35 4.24 6.37
N GLU A 174 -6.51 5.19 7.26
CA GLU A 174 -7.66 6.09 7.32
C GLU A 174 -7.18 7.51 7.05
N VAL A 175 -7.84 8.18 6.12
CA VAL A 175 -7.53 9.58 5.76
C VAL A 175 -7.94 10.53 6.90
N ILE A 176 -7.04 11.39 7.31
CA ILE A 176 -7.27 12.48 8.27
C ILE A 176 -7.19 13.81 7.52
N LYS A 177 -8.26 14.65 7.61
CA LYS A 177 -8.33 15.99 6.99
C LYS A 177 -8.14 17.09 8.01
#